data_64e0474321a92a0609ad9ab077f347a0
#
_entry.id   64e0474321a92a0609ad9ab077f347a0
#
_cell.length_a   1.000
_cell.length_b   1.000
_cell.length_c   1.000
_cell.angle_alpha   90.00
_cell.angle_beta   90.00
_cell.angle_gamma   90.00
#
_symmetry.space_group_name_H-M   'P 1'
#
loop_
_entity.id
_entity.type
_entity.pdbx_description
1 polymer ?
#
loop_
_entity_poly.entity_id
_entity_poly.type
_entity_poly.pdbx_seq_one_letter_code
_entity_poly.pdbx_strand_id
1 'polypeptide(L)'
;MEQIVGVDVGGTFTDLILIDESSGGVRISKVPSTPENQAYGVMEALKAASVDLPALKILIHGTTVTTNALLERKISRLGLITTRGFRDVLELGRRTRPKPYGMTGTFECLIPRELRLEVSERIDSEGEILQALDEAEVRNAVKTLLENGVESLVCLLYTSD
;
A
#
# COMPACT_ATOMS: atom_id res chain seq x y z
N MET A 1 -6.77 -30.87 -16.97
CA MET A 1 -5.74 -30.67 -15.91
C MET A 1 -6.03 -29.33 -15.28
N GLU A 2 -6.12 -29.27 -13.97
CA GLU A 2 -6.39 -28.00 -13.27
C GLU A 2 -5.11 -27.55 -12.56
N GLN A 3 -4.66 -26.35 -12.88
CA GLN A 3 -3.44 -25.76 -12.32
C GLN A 3 -3.79 -24.62 -11.37
N ILE A 4 -3.10 -24.58 -10.23
CA ILE A 4 -3.15 -23.49 -9.26
C ILE A 4 -1.77 -22.86 -9.20
N VAL A 5 -1.70 -21.55 -9.31
CA VAL A 5 -0.45 -20.80 -9.30
C VAL A 5 -0.50 -19.75 -8.20
N GLY A 6 0.55 -19.73 -7.38
CA GLY A 6 0.85 -18.64 -6.46
C GLY A 6 2.06 -17.86 -6.97
N VAL A 7 1.97 -16.54 -7.02
CA VAL A 7 3.06 -15.64 -7.41
C VAL A 7 3.29 -14.62 -6.30
N ASP A 8 4.54 -14.49 -5.87
CA ASP A 8 4.98 -13.42 -4.96
C ASP A 8 5.98 -12.51 -5.68
N VAL A 9 5.59 -11.25 -5.86
CA VAL A 9 6.43 -10.23 -6.51
C VAL A 9 7.12 -9.41 -5.45
N GLY A 10 8.41 -9.70 -5.24
CA GLY A 10 9.29 -8.90 -4.40
C GLY A 10 10.01 -7.79 -5.17
N GLY A 11 10.78 -6.97 -4.46
CA GLY A 11 11.57 -5.90 -5.07
C GLY A 11 12.73 -6.37 -5.95
N THR A 12 13.26 -7.59 -5.70
CA THR A 12 14.43 -8.13 -6.38
C THR A 12 14.10 -9.38 -7.21
N PHE A 13 13.25 -10.26 -6.68
CA PHE A 13 12.85 -11.51 -7.33
C PHE A 13 11.34 -11.68 -7.29
N THR A 14 10.85 -12.35 -8.31
CA THR A 14 9.47 -12.86 -8.40
C THR A 14 9.53 -14.35 -8.23
N ASP A 15 8.91 -14.86 -7.18
CA ASP A 15 8.82 -16.29 -6.86
C ASP A 15 7.46 -16.82 -7.31
N LEU A 16 7.44 -18.05 -7.87
CA LEU A 16 6.22 -18.70 -8.31
C LEU A 16 6.20 -20.15 -7.86
N ILE A 17 5.05 -20.58 -7.38
CA ILE A 17 4.71 -21.98 -7.13
C ILE A 17 3.53 -22.38 -8.03
N LEU A 18 3.68 -23.48 -8.74
CA LEU A 18 2.63 -24.13 -9.52
C LEU A 18 2.29 -25.47 -8.88
N ILE A 19 1.02 -25.71 -8.68
CA ILE A 19 0.47 -27.00 -8.22
C ILE A 19 -0.42 -27.54 -9.33
N ASP A 20 -0.14 -28.73 -9.78
CA ASP A 20 -0.97 -29.51 -10.73
C ASP A 20 -1.85 -30.47 -9.93
N GLU A 21 -3.14 -30.18 -9.81
CA GLU A 21 -4.08 -30.96 -9.01
C GLU A 21 -4.26 -32.38 -9.56
N SER A 22 -4.07 -32.60 -10.86
CA SER A 22 -4.29 -33.90 -11.50
C SER A 22 -3.15 -34.88 -11.25
N SER A 23 -1.91 -34.39 -11.21
CA SER A 23 -0.72 -35.19 -10.96
C SER A 23 -0.19 -35.12 -9.54
N GLY A 24 -0.63 -34.14 -8.75
CA GLY A 24 -0.05 -33.77 -7.46
C GLY A 24 1.34 -33.14 -7.58
N GLY A 25 1.77 -32.81 -8.80
CA GLY A 25 3.09 -32.25 -9.08
C GLY A 25 3.19 -30.78 -8.61
N VAL A 26 4.34 -30.43 -8.02
CA VAL A 26 4.67 -29.06 -7.63
C VAL A 26 5.89 -28.60 -8.42
N ARG A 27 5.83 -27.41 -8.99
CA ARG A 27 6.94 -26.72 -9.64
C ARG A 27 7.17 -25.38 -9.03
N ILE A 28 8.41 -24.98 -8.89
CA ILE A 28 8.80 -23.68 -8.35
C ILE A 28 9.67 -22.99 -9.40
N SER A 29 9.44 -21.70 -9.61
CA SER A 29 10.34 -20.85 -10.37
C SER A 29 10.66 -19.58 -9.60
N LYS A 30 11.84 -19.05 -9.85
CA LYS A 30 12.33 -17.80 -9.31
C LYS A 30 13.00 -17.01 -10.43
N VAL A 31 12.53 -15.82 -10.69
CA VAL A 31 13.08 -14.94 -11.74
C VAL A 31 13.37 -13.57 -11.18
N PRO A 32 14.27 -12.76 -11.75
CA PRO A 32 14.44 -11.36 -11.36
C PRO A 32 13.13 -10.59 -11.56
N SER A 33 12.80 -9.74 -10.59
CA SER A 33 11.69 -8.80 -10.76
C SER A 33 12.04 -7.70 -11.76
N THR A 34 11.04 -7.17 -12.42
CA THR A 34 11.15 -6.09 -13.41
C THR A 34 10.58 -4.80 -12.81
N PRO A 35 11.43 -3.90 -12.22
CA PRO A 35 10.96 -2.72 -11.50
C PRO A 35 10.12 -1.77 -12.37
N GLU A 36 10.42 -1.69 -13.67
CA GLU A 36 9.71 -0.84 -14.64
C GLU A 36 8.26 -1.28 -14.87
N ASN A 37 8.04 -2.60 -14.87
CA ASN A 37 6.70 -3.18 -14.97
C ASN A 37 6.69 -4.60 -14.41
N GLN A 38 6.12 -4.76 -13.23
CA GLN A 38 6.07 -6.03 -12.50
C GLN A 38 5.37 -7.16 -13.28
N ALA A 39 4.47 -6.83 -14.21
CA ALA A 39 3.80 -7.83 -15.04
C ALA A 39 4.78 -8.67 -15.88
N TYR A 40 5.89 -8.09 -16.29
CA TYR A 40 6.90 -8.85 -17.05
C TYR A 40 7.56 -9.92 -16.19
N GLY A 41 7.91 -9.63 -14.94
CA GLY A 41 8.44 -10.61 -14.00
C GLY A 41 7.46 -11.77 -13.76
N VAL A 42 6.18 -11.45 -13.61
CA VAL A 42 5.12 -12.46 -13.46
C VAL A 42 5.05 -13.35 -14.72
N MET A 43 5.02 -12.76 -15.91
CA MET A 43 4.96 -13.49 -17.17
C MET A 43 6.18 -14.40 -17.38
N GLU A 44 7.37 -13.92 -17.03
CA GLU A 44 8.60 -14.73 -17.10
C GLU A 44 8.57 -15.88 -16.07
N ALA A 45 8.06 -15.66 -14.86
CA ALA A 45 7.90 -16.72 -13.86
C ALA A 45 6.90 -17.80 -14.32
N LEU A 46 5.78 -17.40 -14.93
CA LEU A 46 4.80 -18.32 -15.52
C LEU A 46 5.42 -19.18 -16.62
N LYS A 47 6.20 -18.57 -17.52
CA LYS A 47 6.93 -19.28 -18.59
C LYS A 47 7.97 -20.24 -18.00
N ALA A 48 8.78 -19.79 -17.05
CA ALA A 48 9.84 -20.60 -16.42
C ALA A 48 9.27 -21.83 -15.71
N ALA A 49 8.09 -21.70 -15.07
CA ALA A 49 7.37 -22.82 -14.47
C ALA A 49 6.62 -23.68 -15.48
N SER A 50 6.60 -23.31 -16.77
CA SER A 50 5.83 -23.99 -17.85
C SER A 50 4.34 -24.12 -17.47
N VAL A 51 3.73 -23.01 -17.04
CA VAL A 51 2.30 -22.94 -16.72
C VAL A 51 1.50 -23.08 -18.00
N ASP A 52 0.52 -23.97 -17.99
CA ASP A 52 -0.47 -24.10 -19.08
C ASP A 52 -1.62 -23.13 -18.79
N LEU A 53 -1.59 -21.94 -19.41
CA LEU A 53 -2.58 -20.88 -19.17
C LEU A 53 -4.04 -21.32 -19.37
N PRO A 54 -4.37 -22.13 -20.42
CA PRO A 54 -5.71 -22.70 -20.55
C PRO A 54 -6.14 -23.63 -19.41
N ALA A 55 -5.19 -24.26 -18.73
CA ALA A 55 -5.46 -25.15 -17.59
C ALA A 55 -5.45 -24.41 -16.24
N LEU A 56 -5.13 -23.11 -16.23
CA LEU A 56 -5.03 -22.31 -15.02
C LEU A 56 -6.42 -22.04 -14.43
N LYS A 57 -6.68 -22.63 -13.25
CA LYS A 57 -7.92 -22.49 -12.50
C LYS A 57 -7.90 -21.33 -11.54
N ILE A 58 -6.78 -21.16 -10.84
CA ILE A 58 -6.62 -20.14 -9.80
C ILE A 58 -5.23 -19.52 -9.95
N LEU A 59 -5.20 -18.18 -9.95
CA LEU A 59 -3.97 -17.39 -9.82
C LEU A 59 -4.07 -16.56 -8.54
N ILE A 60 -3.16 -16.82 -7.60
CA ILE A 60 -3.02 -16.03 -6.38
C ILE A 60 -1.79 -15.13 -6.56
N HIS A 61 -1.99 -13.83 -6.44
CA HIS A 61 -0.92 -12.85 -6.62
C HIS A 61 -0.71 -12.05 -5.33
N GLY A 62 0.52 -12.10 -4.81
CA GLY A 62 0.99 -11.28 -3.70
C GLY A 62 2.10 -10.32 -4.17
N THR A 63 2.23 -9.19 -3.50
CA THR A 63 3.36 -8.29 -3.72
C THR A 63 3.75 -7.57 -2.44
N THR A 64 5.06 -7.45 -2.20
CA THR A 64 5.63 -6.69 -1.09
C THR A 64 6.31 -5.39 -1.55
N VAL A 65 6.21 -5.06 -2.85
CA VAL A 65 6.90 -3.90 -3.44
C VAL A 65 6.50 -2.59 -2.77
N THR A 66 5.20 -2.38 -2.53
CA THR A 66 4.71 -1.18 -1.84
C THR A 66 5.19 -1.13 -0.39
N THR A 67 5.17 -2.27 0.31
CA THR A 67 5.69 -2.36 1.68
C THR A 67 7.18 -2.03 1.73
N ASN A 68 7.96 -2.56 0.79
CA ASN A 68 9.39 -2.28 0.69
C ASN A 68 9.66 -0.81 0.38
N ALA A 69 8.93 -0.22 -0.58
CA ALA A 69 9.04 1.21 -0.90
C ALA A 69 8.74 2.09 0.33
N LEU A 70 7.74 1.71 1.13
CA LEU A 70 7.40 2.39 2.37
C LEU A 70 8.50 2.28 3.43
N LEU A 71 9.03 1.07 3.64
CA LEU A 71 10.11 0.82 4.61
C LEU A 71 11.42 1.51 4.22
N GLU A 72 11.73 1.54 2.92
CA GLU A 72 12.90 2.22 2.37
C GLU A 72 12.69 3.72 2.19
N ARG A 73 11.50 4.24 2.48
CA ARG A 73 11.09 5.64 2.26
C ARG A 73 11.28 6.13 0.82
N LYS A 74 11.23 5.22 -0.14
CA LYS A 74 11.26 5.50 -1.58
C LYS A 74 9.85 5.76 -2.09
N ILE A 75 9.27 6.86 -1.63
CA ILE A 75 7.90 7.28 -1.95
C ILE A 75 7.94 8.68 -2.57
N SER A 76 6.96 8.99 -3.41
CA SER A 76 6.74 10.33 -3.92
C SER A 76 6.45 11.32 -2.78
N ARG A 77 6.50 12.62 -3.06
CA ARG A 77 6.10 13.64 -2.08
C ARG A 77 4.61 13.53 -1.79
N LEU A 78 4.28 12.94 -0.64
CA LEU A 78 2.90 12.66 -0.24
C LEU A 78 2.27 13.84 0.51
N GLY A 79 0.96 14.05 0.26
CA GLY A 79 0.08 14.83 1.10
C GLY A 79 -1.01 13.95 1.72
N LEU A 80 -1.51 14.34 2.89
CA LEU A 80 -2.62 13.68 3.57
C LEU A 80 -3.80 14.64 3.70
N ILE A 81 -4.99 14.16 3.34
CA ILE A 81 -6.26 14.79 3.72
C ILE A 81 -6.96 13.85 4.70
N THR A 82 -7.34 14.36 5.86
CA THR A 82 -7.94 13.54 6.92
C THR A 82 -9.06 14.30 7.64
N THR A 83 -9.85 13.57 8.41
CA THR A 83 -10.87 14.10 9.31
C THR A 83 -10.28 15.12 10.27
N ARG A 84 -10.99 16.23 10.51
CA ARG A 84 -10.59 17.27 11.48
C ARG A 84 -10.38 16.68 12.87
N GLY A 85 -9.20 16.99 13.45
CA GLY A 85 -8.74 16.45 14.74
C GLY A 85 -7.83 15.23 14.64
N PHE A 86 -7.62 14.67 13.45
CA PHE A 86 -6.82 13.44 13.25
C PHE A 86 -5.47 13.65 12.53
N ARG A 87 -5.12 14.89 12.21
CA ARG A 87 -3.87 15.24 11.51
C ARG A 87 -2.61 14.65 12.12
N ASP A 88 -2.55 14.60 13.44
CA ASP A 88 -1.33 14.23 14.15
C ASP A 88 -1.25 12.72 14.48
N VAL A 89 -2.23 11.91 14.04
CA VAL A 89 -2.23 10.45 14.26
C VAL A 89 -0.96 9.79 13.69
N LEU A 90 -0.48 10.22 12.51
CA LEU A 90 0.78 9.71 11.95
C LEU A 90 1.99 9.97 12.83
N GLU A 91 1.98 11.05 13.61
CA GLU A 91 3.09 11.45 14.47
C GLU A 91 3.08 10.72 15.81
N LEU A 92 1.90 10.28 16.26
CA LEU A 92 1.75 9.56 17.51
C LEU A 92 2.44 8.19 17.49
N GLY A 93 2.59 7.54 16.33
CA GLY A 93 3.36 6.32 16.10
C GLY A 93 3.05 5.22 17.11
N ARG A 94 1.78 5.06 17.56
CA ARG A 94 1.34 4.20 18.67
C ARG A 94 2.12 4.45 19.96
N ARG A 95 2.68 5.64 20.16
CA ARG A 95 3.55 6.01 21.28
C ARG A 95 4.80 5.11 21.42
N THR A 96 5.22 4.45 20.36
CA THR A 96 6.47 3.69 20.36
C THR A 96 7.63 4.67 20.47
N ARG A 97 8.51 4.41 21.45
CA ARG A 97 9.71 5.24 21.62
C ARG A 97 10.76 4.80 20.62
N PRO A 98 11.43 5.74 19.92
CA PRO A 98 12.51 5.40 19.00
C PRO A 98 13.70 4.70 19.70
N LYS A 99 13.86 4.94 21.01
CA LYS A 99 14.86 4.29 21.86
C LYS A 99 14.20 3.71 23.12
N PRO A 100 14.64 2.53 23.61
CA PRO A 100 14.07 1.90 24.80
C PRO A 100 14.19 2.74 26.08
N TYR A 101 15.25 3.54 26.14
CA TYR A 101 15.60 4.36 27.31
C TYR A 101 15.77 5.84 26.91
N GLY A 102 15.38 6.72 27.81
CA GLY A 102 15.47 8.18 27.64
C GLY A 102 14.19 8.80 27.08
N MET A 103 14.13 10.14 27.14
CA MET A 103 13.01 10.94 26.60
C MET A 103 13.37 11.56 25.26
N THR A 104 14.45 11.09 24.64
CA THR A 104 14.97 11.62 23.37
C THR A 104 14.63 10.72 22.20
N GLY A 105 14.16 11.29 21.15
CA GLY A 105 13.86 10.65 19.87
C GLY A 105 12.54 11.16 19.34
N THR A 106 12.57 11.73 18.15
CA THR A 106 11.39 12.10 17.40
C THR A 106 11.01 10.95 16.47
N PHE A 107 9.73 10.64 16.40
CA PHE A 107 9.21 9.75 15.36
C PHE A 107 9.32 10.48 14.02
N GLU A 108 10.01 9.88 13.06
CA GLU A 108 10.12 10.45 11.72
C GLU A 108 8.88 10.08 10.91
N CYS A 109 7.98 11.05 10.74
CA CYS A 109 6.73 10.85 10.04
C CYS A 109 6.95 10.62 8.54
N LEU A 110 6.06 9.81 7.92
CA LEU A 110 6.07 9.57 6.47
C LEU A 110 5.65 10.81 5.67
N ILE A 111 4.76 11.61 6.24
CA ILE A 111 4.25 12.85 5.64
C ILE A 111 4.51 13.98 6.64
N PRO A 112 5.24 15.04 6.26
CA PRO A 112 5.46 16.21 7.11
C PRO A 112 4.16 16.85 7.57
N ARG A 113 4.15 17.46 8.74
CA ARG A 113 2.91 18.01 9.35
C ARG A 113 2.24 19.08 8.49
N GLU A 114 3.01 19.89 7.80
CA GLU A 114 2.54 20.94 6.89
C GLU A 114 1.84 20.39 5.63
N LEU A 115 2.08 19.12 5.29
CA LEU A 115 1.42 18.42 4.18
C LEU A 115 0.27 17.50 4.63
N ARG A 116 -0.17 17.65 5.88
CA ARG A 116 -1.33 16.95 6.43
C ARG A 116 -2.43 17.97 6.67
N LEU A 117 -3.47 17.96 5.85
CA LEU A 117 -4.59 18.89 5.94
C LEU A 117 -5.85 18.19 6.42
N GLU A 118 -6.71 18.94 7.05
CA GLU A 118 -7.93 18.44 7.69
C GLU A 118 -9.15 18.99 6.98
N VAL A 119 -10.18 18.15 6.88
CA VAL A 119 -11.48 18.52 6.34
C VAL A 119 -12.58 18.19 7.34
N SER A 120 -13.64 18.96 7.29
CA SER A 120 -14.80 18.79 8.17
C SER A 120 -15.69 17.69 7.62
N GLU A 121 -15.74 16.57 8.34
CA GLU A 121 -16.68 15.47 8.11
C GLU A 121 -16.71 14.57 9.35
N ARG A 122 -17.77 13.79 9.52
CA ARG A 122 -17.84 12.74 10.54
C ARG A 122 -18.90 11.72 10.20
N ILE A 123 -18.51 10.45 10.25
CA ILE A 123 -19.39 9.28 10.18
C ILE A 123 -19.22 8.51 11.49
N ASP A 124 -20.30 7.99 12.06
CA ASP A 124 -20.24 7.16 13.27
C ASP A 124 -20.07 5.66 12.97
N SER A 125 -20.01 4.84 14.01
CA SER A 125 -19.85 3.38 13.90
C SER A 125 -21.04 2.66 13.25
N GLU A 126 -22.21 3.30 13.19
CA GLU A 126 -23.41 2.76 12.56
C GLU A 126 -23.53 3.16 11.09
N GLY A 127 -22.59 4.00 10.61
CA GLY A 127 -22.56 4.53 9.24
C GLY A 127 -23.40 5.79 9.05
N GLU A 128 -23.93 6.38 10.14
CA GLU A 128 -24.69 7.62 10.08
C GLU A 128 -23.78 8.83 9.90
N ILE A 129 -24.19 9.74 9.05
CA ILE A 129 -23.45 10.97 8.77
C ILE A 129 -23.76 12.00 9.85
N LEU A 130 -22.86 12.15 10.82
CA LEU A 130 -22.98 13.18 11.86
C LEU A 130 -22.61 14.57 11.33
N GLN A 131 -21.65 14.63 10.40
CA GLN A 131 -21.27 15.85 9.71
C GLN A 131 -20.94 15.53 8.26
N ALA A 132 -21.68 16.13 7.34
CA ALA A 132 -21.44 15.95 5.91
C ALA A 132 -20.07 16.53 5.50
N LEU A 133 -19.42 15.85 4.56
CA LEU A 133 -18.14 16.31 4.00
C LEU A 133 -18.31 17.66 3.30
N ASP A 134 -17.47 18.61 3.67
CA ASP A 134 -17.36 19.89 2.97
C ASP A 134 -16.45 19.76 1.75
N GLU A 135 -17.04 19.61 0.57
CA GLU A 135 -16.29 19.51 -0.69
C GLU A 135 -15.46 20.75 -0.99
N ALA A 136 -15.85 21.93 -0.53
CA ALA A 136 -15.08 23.15 -0.75
C ALA A 136 -13.78 23.13 0.08
N GLU A 137 -13.84 22.64 1.32
CA GLU A 137 -12.63 22.40 2.13
C GLU A 137 -11.71 21.39 1.44
N VAL A 138 -12.25 20.28 0.89
CA VAL A 138 -11.45 19.28 0.17
C VAL A 138 -10.73 19.91 -1.03
N ARG A 139 -11.46 20.68 -1.86
CA ARG A 139 -10.86 21.34 -3.04
C ARG A 139 -9.75 22.31 -2.64
N ASN A 140 -9.95 23.07 -1.58
CA ASN A 140 -8.94 23.99 -1.06
C ASN A 140 -7.73 23.25 -0.51
N ALA A 141 -7.94 22.15 0.23
CA ALA A 141 -6.85 21.33 0.74
C ALA A 141 -6.02 20.74 -0.41
N VAL A 142 -6.66 20.17 -1.43
CA VAL A 142 -5.97 19.65 -2.62
C VAL A 142 -5.14 20.74 -3.29
N LYS A 143 -5.72 21.94 -3.52
CA LYS A 143 -5.01 23.06 -4.14
C LYS A 143 -3.77 23.44 -3.32
N THR A 144 -3.91 23.59 -2.01
CA THR A 144 -2.80 23.92 -1.11
C THR A 144 -1.69 22.87 -1.18
N LEU A 145 -2.03 21.57 -1.19
CA LEU A 145 -1.06 20.50 -1.27
C LEU A 145 -0.31 20.49 -2.61
N LEU A 146 -1.01 20.71 -3.72
CA LEU A 146 -0.39 20.83 -5.05
C LEU A 146 0.57 22.04 -5.13
N GLU A 147 0.18 23.19 -4.59
CA GLU A 147 1.03 24.39 -4.52
C GLU A 147 2.30 24.15 -3.68
N ASN A 148 2.25 23.21 -2.73
CA ASN A 148 3.40 22.77 -1.94
C ASN A 148 4.19 21.61 -2.58
N GLY A 149 3.94 21.30 -3.85
CA GLY A 149 4.70 20.31 -4.61
C GLY A 149 4.38 18.85 -4.24
N VAL A 150 3.19 18.58 -3.71
CA VAL A 150 2.72 17.22 -3.46
C VAL A 150 2.44 16.54 -4.80
N GLU A 151 2.96 15.33 -4.98
CA GLU A 151 2.82 14.53 -6.20
C GLU A 151 1.72 13.46 -6.07
N SER A 152 1.45 13.01 -4.85
CA SER A 152 0.44 11.98 -4.57
C SER A 152 -0.33 12.30 -3.30
N LEU A 153 -1.63 12.02 -3.30
CA LEU A 153 -2.53 12.28 -2.17
C LEU A 153 -2.98 10.97 -1.53
N VAL A 154 -2.95 10.96 -0.22
CA VAL A 154 -3.62 9.96 0.62
C VAL A 154 -4.81 10.62 1.28
N CYS A 155 -5.98 10.02 1.15
CA CYS A 155 -7.18 10.46 1.85
C CYS A 155 -7.53 9.39 2.89
N LEU A 156 -7.64 9.79 4.15
CA LEU A 156 -8.02 8.93 5.26
C LEU A 156 -9.09 9.65 6.09
N LEU A 157 -10.34 9.32 5.83
CA LEU A 157 -11.47 9.80 6.59
C LEU A 157 -11.82 8.76 7.66
N TYR A 158 -11.89 9.21 8.91
CA TYR A 158 -12.14 8.30 10.02
C TYR A 158 -13.63 8.10 10.21
N THR A 159 -14.05 6.85 10.05
CA THR A 159 -15.30 6.36 10.64
C THR A 159 -14.98 5.84 12.04
N SER A 160 -15.84 6.08 13.02
CA SER A 160 -15.65 5.43 14.33
C SER A 160 -16.02 3.95 14.18
N ASP A 161 -15.12 3.07 14.58
CA ASP A 161 -15.40 1.64 14.78
C ASP A 161 -16.17 1.45 16.08
#